data_d8944a050064dae90d3977ed15daf2e5
#
_entry.id   d8944a050064dae90d3977ed15daf2e5
#
_cell.length_a   1.000
_cell.length_b   1.000
_cell.length_c   1.000
_cell.angle_alpha   90.00
_cell.angle_beta   90.00
_cell.angle_gamma   90.00
#
_symmetry.space_group_name_H-M   'P 1'
#
loop_
_entity.id
_entity.type
_entity.pdbx_description
1 polymer ?
#
loop_
_entity_poly.entity_id
_entity_poly.type
_entity_poly.pdbx_seq_one_letter_code
_entity_poly.pdbx_strand_id
1 'polypeptide(L)'
;EETGAVKYEIKPICVYSVIGKTRVNNTGEETFGMLYFAEITEFAKELHSEMEKVILMDELPENWTYPLIQPKLIEKYMQIENQSYSRIQLAAKQTIEYIKNTIKPGMNLLEIRKLCEEKLLELGADSFWYWDVGAFVFAGDETCVSVSGKQYVTSDRVIGNNEIITIDLSPQVGNIWGDYARTIIVENGMVVEDIGLIENPEWKSGLQMEEKLHAELLRFATKETTFERLYYHMNEFIVENGFVNLDFMGNLGHSIVKTKGDRVYIEKGNMTKLGDVKYFTFEPHIAFPDSKY
;
A
#
# COMPACT_ATOMS: atom_id res chain seq x y z
N GLU A 1 -24.56 9.03 21.52
CA GLU A 1 -24.97 10.28 22.21
C GLU A 1 -23.74 11.03 22.71
N GLU A 2 -22.82 10.41 23.45
CA GLU A 2 -21.63 11.08 24.03
C GLU A 2 -20.67 11.66 23.00
N THR A 3 -20.54 11.02 21.82
CA THR A 3 -19.63 11.49 20.76
C THR A 3 -20.25 12.53 19.83
N GLY A 4 -21.55 12.76 19.92
CA GLY A 4 -22.28 13.59 18.96
C GLY A 4 -22.36 13.02 17.55
N ALA A 5 -22.05 11.74 17.34
CA ALA A 5 -22.15 11.10 16.04
C ALA A 5 -23.62 10.97 15.60
N VAL A 6 -23.93 11.51 14.42
CA VAL A 6 -25.28 11.45 13.82
C VAL A 6 -25.32 10.36 12.74
N LYS A 7 -24.27 10.28 11.93
CA LYS A 7 -24.15 9.27 10.91
C LYS A 7 -22.82 8.55 11.06
N TYR A 8 -22.88 7.24 11.21
CA TYR A 8 -21.71 6.42 11.46
C TYR A 8 -21.93 4.98 11.04
N GLU A 9 -20.83 4.28 10.77
CA GLU A 9 -20.76 2.83 10.63
C GLU A 9 -19.93 2.25 11.77
N ILE A 10 -20.37 1.14 12.36
CA ILE A 10 -19.62 0.46 13.42
C ILE A 10 -19.28 -0.96 13.02
N LYS A 11 -18.06 -1.39 13.37
CA LYS A 11 -17.58 -2.75 13.17
C LYS A 11 -17.08 -3.31 14.51
N PRO A 12 -17.53 -4.48 14.95
CA PRO A 12 -17.03 -5.09 16.18
C PRO A 12 -15.57 -5.51 16.00
N ILE A 13 -14.75 -5.26 17.01
CA ILE A 13 -13.32 -5.61 17.03
C ILE A 13 -13.09 -6.84 17.90
N CYS A 14 -13.42 -6.75 19.18
CA CYS A 14 -13.26 -7.86 20.12
C CYS A 14 -14.12 -7.67 21.38
N VAL A 15 -14.39 -8.77 22.04
CA VAL A 15 -14.86 -8.77 23.43
C VAL A 15 -13.64 -8.63 24.34
N TYR A 16 -13.76 -7.83 25.38
CA TYR A 16 -12.76 -7.73 26.44
C TYR A 16 -13.38 -7.88 27.82
N SER A 17 -12.59 -8.25 28.80
CA SER A 17 -13.02 -8.26 30.20
C SER A 17 -12.11 -7.40 31.05
N VAL A 18 -12.66 -6.88 32.15
CA VAL A 18 -11.95 -6.14 33.17
C VAL A 18 -12.18 -6.84 34.51
N ILE A 19 -11.10 -7.27 35.14
CA ILE A 19 -11.09 -7.96 36.41
C ILE A 19 -10.54 -7.02 37.48
N GLY A 20 -11.20 -7.02 38.62
CA GLY A 20 -10.74 -6.21 39.76
C GLY A 20 -11.50 -4.88 39.91
N LYS A 21 -11.22 -4.19 41.03
CA LYS A 21 -11.86 -2.92 41.33
C LYS A 21 -11.31 -1.82 40.43
N THR A 22 -12.20 -1.17 39.70
CA THR A 22 -11.91 0.01 38.88
C THR A 22 -12.81 1.17 39.30
N ARG A 23 -12.65 2.34 38.67
CA ARG A 23 -13.52 3.48 38.95
C ARG A 23 -15.01 3.20 38.67
N VAL A 24 -15.30 2.30 37.71
CA VAL A 24 -16.69 1.91 37.34
C VAL A 24 -17.09 0.54 37.83
N ASN A 25 -16.15 -0.32 38.24
CA ASN A 25 -16.37 -1.64 38.81
C ASN A 25 -16.03 -1.64 40.30
N ASN A 26 -17.00 -1.37 41.14
CA ASN A 26 -16.80 -1.24 42.56
C ASN A 26 -16.79 -2.61 43.28
N THR A 27 -17.38 -3.67 42.70
CA THR A 27 -17.47 -4.99 43.27
C THR A 27 -16.18 -5.79 43.15
N GLY A 28 -15.37 -5.51 42.11
CA GLY A 28 -14.18 -6.28 41.79
C GLY A 28 -14.46 -7.53 41.00
N GLU A 29 -15.72 -7.77 40.61
CA GLU A 29 -16.14 -8.88 39.76
C GLU A 29 -15.63 -8.66 38.31
N GLU A 30 -15.60 -9.75 37.54
CA GLU A 30 -15.28 -9.65 36.11
C GLU A 30 -16.44 -8.99 35.35
N THR A 31 -16.15 -7.95 34.59
CA THR A 31 -17.09 -7.26 33.72
C THR A 31 -16.64 -7.37 32.27
N PHE A 32 -17.59 -7.45 31.34
CA PHE A 32 -17.33 -7.63 29.92
C PHE A 32 -17.75 -6.42 29.13
N GLY A 33 -17.01 -6.13 28.07
CA GLY A 33 -17.32 -5.09 27.11
C GLY A 33 -17.00 -5.53 25.68
N MET A 34 -17.57 -4.83 24.73
CA MET A 34 -17.29 -4.99 23.31
C MET A 34 -16.57 -3.74 22.80
N LEU A 35 -15.42 -3.94 22.18
CA LEU A 35 -14.72 -2.88 21.47
C LEU A 35 -15.24 -2.81 20.04
N TYR A 36 -15.60 -1.61 19.59
CA TYR A 36 -15.99 -1.33 18.22
C TYR A 36 -15.05 -0.30 17.59
N PHE A 37 -14.82 -0.43 16.32
CA PHE A 37 -14.39 0.68 15.47
C PHE A 37 -15.63 1.41 14.97
N ALA A 38 -15.62 2.74 14.98
CA ALA A 38 -16.67 3.58 14.44
C ALA A 38 -16.09 4.56 13.42
N GLU A 39 -16.63 4.52 12.21
CA GLU A 39 -16.36 5.53 11.18
C GLU A 39 -17.51 6.53 11.21
N ILE A 40 -17.21 7.78 11.60
CA ILE A 40 -18.22 8.83 11.80
C ILE A 40 -18.12 9.80 10.62
N THR A 41 -19.21 9.90 9.85
CA THR A 41 -19.28 10.77 8.67
C THR A 41 -20.06 12.07 8.92
N GLU A 42 -20.81 12.16 10.04
CA GLU A 42 -21.55 13.36 10.40
C GLU A 42 -21.64 13.51 11.92
N PHE A 43 -21.31 14.70 12.42
CA PHE A 43 -21.44 15.08 13.82
C PHE A 43 -22.62 16.04 14.03
N ALA A 44 -23.28 15.96 15.17
CA ALA A 44 -24.28 16.94 15.59
C ALA A 44 -23.63 18.31 15.79
N LYS A 45 -24.40 19.38 15.51
CA LYS A 45 -23.93 20.75 15.72
C LYS A 45 -23.77 21.10 17.19
N GLU A 46 -24.57 20.47 18.04
CA GLU A 46 -24.58 20.67 19.51
C GLU A 46 -24.56 19.29 20.17
N LEU A 47 -23.81 19.16 21.26
CA LEU A 47 -23.80 17.97 22.10
C LEU A 47 -24.96 18.04 23.11
N HIS A 48 -25.74 16.96 23.18
CA HIS A 48 -26.82 16.80 24.17
C HIS A 48 -26.49 15.70 25.16
N SER A 49 -25.25 15.72 25.71
CA SER A 49 -24.77 14.73 26.66
C SER A 49 -24.08 15.41 27.84
N GLU A 50 -23.60 14.63 28.78
CA GLU A 50 -22.76 15.11 29.89
C GLU A 50 -21.35 15.56 29.45
N MET A 51 -20.99 15.32 28.18
CA MET A 51 -19.71 15.70 27.62
C MET A 51 -19.71 17.18 27.21
N GLU A 52 -18.70 17.92 27.65
CA GLU A 52 -18.54 19.33 27.34
C GLU A 52 -18.20 19.58 25.87
N LYS A 53 -17.34 18.71 25.32
CA LYS A 53 -16.89 18.80 23.91
C LYS A 53 -16.33 17.49 23.39
N VAL A 54 -16.35 17.32 22.08
CA VAL A 54 -15.61 16.30 21.34
C VAL A 54 -14.38 16.96 20.70
N ILE A 55 -13.23 16.31 20.83
CA ILE A 55 -11.96 16.77 20.25
C ILE A 55 -11.50 15.70 19.28
N LEU A 56 -11.19 16.11 18.05
CA LEU A 56 -10.47 15.29 17.09
C LEU A 56 -8.97 15.45 17.36
N MET A 57 -8.24 14.34 17.41
CA MET A 57 -6.84 14.31 17.74
C MET A 57 -6.10 13.44 16.72
N ASP A 58 -4.97 13.93 16.23
CA ASP A 58 -4.08 13.18 15.34
C ASP A 58 -3.14 12.27 16.13
N GLU A 59 -2.91 12.57 17.42
CA GLU A 59 -2.08 11.81 18.32
C GLU A 59 -2.88 11.29 19.52
N LEU A 60 -2.41 10.19 20.12
CA LEU A 60 -3.03 9.65 21.32
C LEU A 60 -2.83 10.60 22.52
N PRO A 61 -3.85 10.78 23.38
CA PRO A 61 -3.73 11.65 24.55
C PRO A 61 -2.71 11.09 25.56
N GLU A 62 -1.94 11.97 26.19
CA GLU A 62 -1.06 11.58 27.28
C GLU A 62 -1.81 11.17 28.55
N ASN A 63 -2.98 11.78 28.77
CA ASN A 63 -3.83 11.56 29.94
C ASN A 63 -5.08 10.76 29.57
N TRP A 64 -5.28 9.64 30.23
CA TRP A 64 -6.39 8.72 30.01
C TRP A 64 -7.36 8.71 31.20
N THR A 65 -8.64 8.67 30.93
CA THR A 65 -9.65 8.46 31.98
C THR A 65 -9.50 7.11 32.66
N TYR A 66 -9.15 6.09 31.86
CA TYR A 66 -8.91 4.71 32.32
C TYR A 66 -7.54 4.22 31.85
N PRO A 67 -6.43 4.66 32.50
CA PRO A 67 -5.08 4.43 31.99
C PRO A 67 -4.65 2.95 31.97
N LEU A 68 -5.31 2.07 32.71
CA LEU A 68 -5.03 0.64 32.70
C LEU A 68 -5.82 -0.15 31.64
N ILE A 69 -6.81 0.48 31.00
CA ILE A 69 -7.74 -0.18 30.07
C ILE A 69 -7.62 0.41 28.66
N GLN A 70 -7.85 1.73 28.52
CA GLN A 70 -7.94 2.39 27.22
C GLN A 70 -6.69 2.20 26.36
N PRO A 71 -5.44 2.36 26.85
CA PRO A 71 -4.26 2.12 26.03
C PRO A 71 -4.19 0.69 25.47
N LYS A 72 -4.57 -0.32 26.26
CA LYS A 72 -4.58 -1.72 25.82
C LYS A 72 -5.61 -1.99 24.72
N LEU A 73 -6.78 -1.34 24.79
CA LEU A 73 -7.81 -1.46 23.77
C LEU A 73 -7.35 -0.81 22.46
N ILE A 74 -6.72 0.36 22.54
CA ILE A 74 -6.14 1.04 21.37
C ILE A 74 -5.00 0.20 20.77
N GLU A 75 -4.09 -0.32 21.60
CA GLU A 75 -3.01 -1.21 21.14
C GLU A 75 -3.59 -2.43 20.40
N LYS A 76 -4.65 -3.03 20.94
CA LYS A 76 -5.33 -4.16 20.30
C LYS A 76 -5.92 -3.79 18.93
N TYR A 77 -6.54 -2.62 18.82
CA TYR A 77 -7.03 -2.10 17.55
C TYR A 77 -5.88 -1.92 16.55
N MET A 78 -4.79 -1.28 16.96
CA MET A 78 -3.61 -1.04 16.11
C MET A 78 -2.97 -2.35 15.62
N GLN A 79 -2.91 -3.39 16.48
CA GLN A 79 -2.43 -4.72 16.08
C GLN A 79 -3.29 -5.34 14.98
N ILE A 80 -4.63 -5.29 15.12
CA ILE A 80 -5.56 -5.84 14.13
C ILE A 80 -5.46 -5.08 12.81
N GLU A 81 -5.37 -3.77 12.87
CA GLU A 81 -5.19 -2.94 11.68
C GLU A 81 -3.88 -3.26 10.95
N ASN A 82 -2.77 -3.39 11.68
CA ASN A 82 -1.48 -3.79 11.10
C ASN A 82 -1.54 -5.17 10.46
N GLN A 83 -2.20 -6.14 11.11
CA GLN A 83 -2.42 -7.47 10.54
C GLN A 83 -3.24 -7.40 9.25
N SER A 84 -4.21 -6.51 9.16
CA SER A 84 -5.05 -6.34 7.98
C SER A 84 -4.24 -5.78 6.79
N TYR A 85 -3.39 -4.76 7.01
CA TYR A 85 -2.46 -4.28 5.98
C TYR A 85 -1.46 -5.38 5.55
N SER A 86 -0.93 -6.14 6.51
CA SER A 86 -0.02 -7.25 6.20
C SER A 86 -0.70 -8.34 5.37
N ARG A 87 -1.98 -8.64 5.65
CA ARG A 87 -2.75 -9.65 4.90
C ARG A 87 -3.01 -9.22 3.48
N ILE A 88 -3.44 -7.98 3.25
CA ILE A 88 -3.71 -7.49 1.89
C ILE A 88 -2.42 -7.40 1.06
N GLN A 89 -1.31 -6.99 1.68
CA GLN A 89 -0.01 -6.98 1.02
C GLN A 89 0.50 -8.40 0.74
N LEU A 90 0.22 -9.36 1.62
CA LEU A 90 0.54 -10.78 1.37
C LEU A 90 -0.28 -11.34 0.20
N ALA A 91 -1.56 -10.97 0.08
CA ALA A 91 -2.40 -11.37 -1.05
C ALA A 91 -1.81 -10.87 -2.38
N ALA A 92 -1.33 -9.62 -2.43
CA ALA A 92 -0.65 -9.10 -3.61
C ALA A 92 0.62 -9.89 -3.94
N LYS A 93 1.48 -10.17 -2.96
CA LYS A 93 2.69 -11.00 -3.14
C LYS A 93 2.36 -12.39 -3.67
N GLN A 94 1.38 -13.05 -3.06
CA GLN A 94 0.94 -14.39 -3.49
C GLN A 94 0.34 -14.39 -4.90
N THR A 95 -0.30 -13.30 -5.29
CA THR A 95 -0.80 -13.12 -6.66
C THR A 95 0.35 -13.04 -7.66
N ILE A 96 1.39 -12.27 -7.40
CA ILE A 96 2.58 -12.22 -8.27
C ILE A 96 3.24 -13.61 -8.38
N GLU A 97 3.41 -14.33 -7.28
CA GLU A 97 3.97 -15.69 -7.31
C GLU A 97 3.07 -16.67 -8.10
N TYR A 98 1.76 -16.56 -7.98
CA TYR A 98 0.83 -17.33 -8.81
C TYR A 98 0.99 -17.01 -10.30
N ILE A 99 1.11 -15.73 -10.66
CA ILE A 99 1.29 -15.31 -12.05
C ILE A 99 2.63 -15.79 -12.61
N LYS A 100 3.72 -15.68 -11.89
CA LYS A 100 5.03 -16.22 -12.33
C LYS A 100 4.96 -17.70 -12.71
N ASN A 101 4.17 -18.48 -11.99
CA ASN A 101 3.97 -19.91 -12.25
C ASN A 101 2.92 -20.21 -13.33
N THR A 102 2.15 -19.23 -13.77
CA THR A 102 1.02 -19.42 -14.70
C THR A 102 1.28 -18.82 -16.07
N ILE A 103 1.98 -17.68 -16.09
CA ILE A 103 2.25 -16.93 -17.32
C ILE A 103 3.10 -17.74 -18.31
N LYS A 104 2.73 -17.67 -19.57
CA LYS A 104 3.42 -18.35 -20.66
C LYS A 104 3.22 -17.64 -21.98
N PRO A 105 4.14 -17.80 -22.95
CA PRO A 105 3.96 -17.25 -24.30
C PRO A 105 2.61 -17.62 -24.91
N GLY A 106 2.04 -16.68 -25.64
CA GLY A 106 0.72 -16.83 -26.24
C GLY A 106 -0.45 -16.29 -25.41
N MET A 107 -0.26 -16.00 -24.13
CA MET A 107 -1.26 -15.29 -23.32
C MET A 107 -1.27 -13.81 -23.68
N ASN A 108 -2.45 -13.19 -23.64
CA ASN A 108 -2.56 -11.72 -23.80
C ASN A 108 -2.66 -11.01 -22.45
N LEU A 109 -2.41 -9.69 -22.44
CA LEU A 109 -2.39 -8.91 -21.20
C LEU A 109 -3.76 -8.84 -20.52
N LEU A 110 -4.88 -8.93 -21.26
CA LEU A 110 -6.21 -9.00 -20.68
C LEU A 110 -6.43 -10.30 -19.88
N GLU A 111 -5.93 -11.43 -20.37
CA GLU A 111 -5.96 -12.71 -19.65
C GLU A 111 -5.10 -12.64 -18.39
N ILE A 112 -3.90 -12.07 -18.48
CA ILE A 112 -3.01 -11.91 -17.32
C ILE A 112 -3.65 -11.02 -16.26
N ARG A 113 -4.20 -9.86 -16.65
CA ARG A 113 -4.94 -8.97 -15.75
C ARG A 113 -6.08 -9.72 -15.07
N LYS A 114 -6.91 -10.42 -15.82
CA LYS A 114 -8.03 -11.20 -15.28
C LYS A 114 -7.56 -12.21 -14.24
N LEU A 115 -6.49 -12.96 -14.50
CA LEU A 115 -5.92 -13.91 -13.55
C LEU A 115 -5.43 -13.23 -12.28
N CYS A 116 -4.80 -12.05 -12.38
CA CYS A 116 -4.38 -11.25 -11.22
C CYS A 116 -5.59 -10.86 -10.37
N GLU A 117 -6.61 -10.26 -11.00
CA GLU A 117 -7.81 -9.77 -10.32
C GLU A 117 -8.60 -10.91 -9.66
N GLU A 118 -8.80 -12.03 -10.35
CA GLU A 118 -9.45 -13.23 -9.80
C GLU A 118 -8.66 -13.78 -8.60
N LYS A 119 -7.33 -13.82 -8.69
CA LYS A 119 -6.49 -14.31 -7.59
C LYS A 119 -6.51 -13.39 -6.38
N LEU A 120 -6.50 -12.08 -6.56
CA LEU A 120 -6.64 -11.10 -5.47
C LEU A 120 -7.97 -11.30 -4.73
N LEU A 121 -9.08 -11.48 -5.46
CA LEU A 121 -10.40 -11.73 -4.88
C LEU A 121 -10.44 -13.07 -4.14
N GLU A 122 -9.87 -14.14 -4.70
CA GLU A 122 -9.73 -15.45 -4.04
C GLU A 122 -8.96 -15.34 -2.72
N LEU A 123 -7.92 -14.50 -2.65
CA LEU A 123 -7.09 -14.27 -1.48
C LEU A 123 -7.69 -13.26 -0.47
N GLY A 124 -8.92 -12.78 -0.75
CA GLY A 124 -9.73 -12.02 0.19
C GLY A 124 -9.79 -10.52 -0.03
N ALA A 125 -9.32 -10.01 -1.18
CA ALA A 125 -9.69 -8.66 -1.61
C ALA A 125 -11.20 -8.62 -1.91
N ASP A 126 -11.85 -7.50 -1.63
CA ASP A 126 -13.26 -7.27 -1.96
C ASP A 126 -13.45 -6.22 -3.08
N SER A 127 -12.40 -5.51 -3.38
CA SER A 127 -12.39 -4.40 -4.34
C SER A 127 -10.96 -4.03 -4.73
N PHE A 128 -10.82 -3.02 -5.59
CA PHE A 128 -9.54 -2.48 -6.04
C PHE A 128 -9.50 -0.97 -5.78
N TRP A 129 -8.43 -0.51 -5.15
CA TRP A 129 -8.42 0.85 -4.64
C TRP A 129 -8.18 1.92 -5.71
N TYR A 130 -7.47 1.58 -6.79
CA TYR A 130 -7.06 2.57 -7.78
C TYR A 130 -7.92 2.48 -9.05
N TRP A 131 -9.00 3.26 -9.07
CA TRP A 131 -9.96 3.34 -10.20
C TRP A 131 -10.61 2.01 -10.59
N ASP A 132 -10.86 1.14 -9.62
CA ASP A 132 -11.43 -0.21 -9.84
C ASP A 132 -10.60 -1.10 -10.78
N VAL A 133 -9.31 -0.80 -10.95
CA VAL A 133 -8.34 -1.61 -11.68
C VAL A 133 -7.53 -2.41 -10.68
N GLY A 134 -7.65 -3.74 -10.70
CA GLY A 134 -6.95 -4.62 -9.76
C GLY A 134 -5.52 -4.94 -10.14
N ALA A 135 -5.22 -4.89 -11.44
CA ALA A 135 -3.88 -5.09 -11.97
C ALA A 135 -3.62 -4.22 -13.20
N PHE A 136 -2.55 -3.44 -13.14
CA PHE A 136 -1.95 -2.76 -14.28
C PHE A 136 -0.92 -3.68 -14.89
N VAL A 137 -1.11 -4.10 -16.12
CA VAL A 137 -0.25 -5.07 -16.81
C VAL A 137 0.27 -4.43 -18.08
N PHE A 138 1.58 -4.35 -18.20
CA PHE A 138 2.27 -3.81 -19.38
C PHE A 138 3.33 -4.81 -19.84
N ALA A 139 3.64 -4.83 -21.14
CA ALA A 139 4.69 -5.70 -21.68
C ALA A 139 5.48 -4.99 -22.78
N GLY A 140 6.75 -5.36 -22.91
CA GLY A 140 7.66 -4.80 -23.89
C GLY A 140 7.80 -3.29 -23.77
N ASP A 141 7.61 -2.57 -24.87
CA ASP A 141 7.68 -1.10 -24.92
C ASP A 141 6.57 -0.38 -24.11
N GLU A 142 5.47 -1.08 -23.79
CA GLU A 142 4.44 -0.54 -22.91
C GLU A 142 4.94 -0.38 -21.47
N THR A 143 5.98 -1.11 -21.05
CA THR A 143 6.55 -0.97 -19.70
C THR A 143 7.18 0.40 -19.44
N CYS A 144 7.47 1.19 -20.47
CA CYS A 144 7.93 2.57 -20.34
C CYS A 144 6.78 3.59 -20.18
N VAL A 145 5.52 3.16 -20.17
CA VAL A 145 4.38 4.08 -20.12
C VAL A 145 3.96 4.34 -18.68
N SER A 146 3.94 5.62 -18.29
CA SER A 146 3.30 6.05 -17.04
C SER A 146 1.90 6.56 -17.32
N VAL A 147 0.87 5.91 -16.76
CA VAL A 147 -0.53 6.23 -17.00
C VAL A 147 -1.33 6.16 -15.69
N SER A 148 -2.25 7.11 -15.51
CA SER A 148 -3.16 7.06 -14.35
C SER A 148 -4.19 5.94 -14.51
N GLY A 149 -4.63 5.34 -13.40
CA GLY A 149 -5.68 4.31 -13.42
C GLY A 149 -6.98 4.75 -14.09
N LYS A 150 -7.29 6.06 -14.06
CA LYS A 150 -8.44 6.63 -14.77
C LYS A 150 -8.35 6.49 -16.29
N GLN A 151 -7.15 6.48 -16.83
CA GLN A 151 -6.88 6.44 -18.27
C GLN A 151 -6.39 5.07 -18.75
N TYR A 152 -6.08 4.18 -17.80
CA TYR A 152 -5.54 2.87 -18.10
C TYR A 152 -6.55 2.00 -18.86
N VAL A 153 -6.07 1.44 -19.95
CA VAL A 153 -6.76 0.42 -20.74
C VAL A 153 -5.75 -0.69 -21.00
N THR A 154 -6.04 -1.88 -20.54
CA THR A 154 -5.18 -3.04 -20.82
C THR A 154 -5.18 -3.34 -22.30
N SER A 155 -4.00 -3.43 -22.90
CA SER A 155 -3.89 -3.79 -24.31
C SER A 155 -4.18 -5.29 -24.55
N ASP A 156 -4.47 -5.65 -25.76
CA ASP A 156 -4.64 -7.04 -26.19
C ASP A 156 -3.34 -7.68 -26.67
N ARG A 157 -2.19 -7.05 -26.36
CA ARG A 157 -0.85 -7.55 -26.69
C ARG A 157 -0.68 -8.98 -26.19
N VAL A 158 -0.12 -9.81 -27.05
CA VAL A 158 0.21 -11.20 -26.73
C VAL A 158 1.71 -11.27 -26.38
N ILE A 159 2.03 -11.87 -25.24
CA ILE A 159 3.41 -12.03 -24.82
C ILE A 159 4.15 -13.08 -25.64
N GLY A 160 5.41 -12.79 -25.94
CA GLY A 160 6.30 -13.65 -26.72
C GLY A 160 7.15 -14.58 -25.84
N ASN A 161 8.08 -15.29 -26.51
CA ASN A 161 9.05 -16.14 -25.81
C ASN A 161 10.11 -15.33 -25.04
N ASN A 162 10.33 -14.10 -25.43
CA ASN A 162 11.22 -13.15 -24.74
C ASN A 162 10.42 -11.88 -24.53
N GLU A 163 10.12 -11.57 -23.27
CA GLU A 163 9.27 -10.44 -22.91
C GLU A 163 9.64 -9.90 -21.53
N ILE A 164 9.58 -8.59 -21.37
CA ILE A 164 9.58 -7.92 -20.07
C ILE A 164 8.14 -7.52 -19.77
N ILE A 165 7.67 -7.77 -18.54
CA ILE A 165 6.30 -7.55 -18.14
C ILE A 165 6.31 -6.86 -16.78
N THR A 166 5.61 -5.74 -16.63
CA THR A 166 5.35 -5.12 -15.34
C THR A 166 3.92 -5.35 -14.92
N ILE A 167 3.74 -5.72 -13.67
CA ILE A 167 2.43 -5.93 -13.04
C ILE A 167 2.40 -5.13 -11.76
N ASP A 168 1.45 -4.22 -11.66
CA ASP A 168 1.18 -3.43 -10.47
C ASP A 168 -0.23 -3.74 -9.96
N LEU A 169 -0.33 -4.14 -8.68
CA LEU A 169 -1.53 -4.66 -8.05
C LEU A 169 -2.08 -3.70 -7.01
N SER A 170 -3.39 -3.46 -7.06
CA SER A 170 -4.10 -2.51 -6.20
C SER A 170 -5.22 -3.15 -5.35
N PRO A 171 -4.96 -4.22 -4.57
CA PRO A 171 -5.99 -4.88 -3.77
C PRO A 171 -6.52 -4.00 -2.64
N GLN A 172 -7.80 -4.19 -2.30
CA GLN A 172 -8.47 -3.50 -1.21
C GLN A 172 -9.42 -4.44 -0.47
N VAL A 173 -9.57 -4.21 0.85
CA VAL A 173 -10.62 -4.79 1.71
C VAL A 173 -11.19 -3.68 2.57
N GLY A 174 -12.43 -3.29 2.33
CA GLY A 174 -13.04 -2.13 2.99
C GLY A 174 -12.25 -0.85 2.71
N ASN A 175 -11.70 -0.22 3.76
CA ASN A 175 -10.83 0.96 3.64
C ASN A 175 -9.33 0.67 3.80
N ILE A 176 -8.94 -0.60 3.82
CA ILE A 176 -7.54 -1.05 3.87
C ILE A 176 -7.14 -1.51 2.49
N TRP A 177 -6.08 -0.94 1.96
CA TRP A 177 -5.60 -1.23 0.63
C TRP A 177 -4.09 -1.49 0.61
N GLY A 178 -3.66 -2.26 -0.37
CA GLY A 178 -2.28 -2.60 -0.64
C GLY A 178 -1.85 -2.09 -1.99
N ASP A 179 -0.55 -2.08 -2.20
CA ASP A 179 0.10 -1.67 -3.43
C ASP A 179 1.35 -2.51 -3.63
N TYR A 180 1.48 -3.15 -4.79
CA TYR A 180 2.59 -4.06 -5.02
C TYR A 180 2.89 -4.28 -6.49
N ALA A 181 3.96 -3.69 -6.97
CA ALA A 181 4.42 -3.85 -8.34
C ALA A 181 5.62 -4.80 -8.46
N ARG A 182 5.71 -5.53 -9.57
CA ARG A 182 6.87 -6.35 -9.93
C ARG A 182 7.04 -6.43 -11.43
N THR A 183 8.33 -6.47 -11.82
CA THR A 183 8.76 -6.80 -13.17
C THR A 183 9.02 -8.30 -13.25
N ILE A 184 8.50 -8.93 -14.30
CA ILE A 184 8.67 -10.36 -14.63
C ILE A 184 9.39 -10.45 -15.96
N ILE A 185 10.44 -11.25 -16.02
CA ILE A 185 11.17 -11.52 -17.24
C ILE A 185 10.80 -12.92 -17.75
N VAL A 186 10.42 -12.99 -19.01
CA VAL A 186 10.24 -14.25 -19.74
C VAL A 186 11.36 -14.33 -20.77
N GLU A 187 12.17 -15.37 -20.72
CA GLU A 187 13.19 -15.70 -21.74
C GLU A 187 13.08 -17.15 -22.14
N ASN A 188 13.21 -17.41 -23.43
CA ASN A 188 13.08 -18.77 -24.01
C ASN A 188 11.75 -19.47 -23.61
N GLY A 189 10.69 -18.67 -23.42
CA GLY A 189 9.35 -19.15 -23.06
C GLY A 189 9.16 -19.49 -21.59
N MET A 190 10.11 -19.17 -20.71
CA MET A 190 10.07 -19.43 -19.27
C MET A 190 10.30 -18.16 -18.46
N VAL A 191 9.67 -18.07 -17.31
CA VAL A 191 9.94 -17.00 -16.33
C VAL A 191 11.34 -17.20 -15.75
N VAL A 192 12.15 -16.14 -15.77
CA VAL A 192 13.51 -16.12 -15.18
C VAL A 192 13.44 -15.38 -13.84
N GLU A 193 13.61 -16.12 -12.75
CA GLU A 193 13.55 -15.53 -11.39
C GLU A 193 14.91 -15.06 -10.86
N ASP A 194 15.99 -15.72 -11.26
CA ASP A 194 17.35 -15.34 -10.88
C ASP A 194 17.88 -14.27 -11.86
N ILE A 195 18.03 -13.05 -11.38
CA ILE A 195 18.58 -11.92 -12.17
C ILE A 195 19.92 -12.28 -12.79
N GLY A 196 20.74 -13.11 -12.13
CA GLY A 196 22.02 -13.57 -12.63
C GLY A 196 21.91 -14.35 -13.94
N LEU A 197 20.77 -15.02 -14.17
CA LEU A 197 20.50 -15.86 -15.34
C LEU A 197 19.81 -15.13 -16.50
N ILE A 198 19.39 -13.88 -16.32
CA ILE A 198 18.78 -13.08 -17.40
C ILE A 198 19.83 -12.87 -18.50
N GLU A 199 19.47 -13.22 -19.74
CA GLU A 199 20.33 -13.12 -20.91
C GLU A 199 20.31 -11.72 -21.53
N ASN A 200 19.14 -11.05 -21.55
CA ASN A 200 19.03 -9.68 -22.04
C ASN A 200 19.75 -8.71 -21.09
N PRO A 201 20.84 -8.04 -21.54
CA PRO A 201 21.66 -7.22 -20.66
C PRO A 201 20.94 -5.96 -20.17
N GLU A 202 20.01 -5.42 -20.93
CA GLU A 202 19.23 -4.26 -20.56
C GLU A 202 18.25 -4.60 -19.43
N TRP A 203 17.47 -5.68 -19.57
CA TRP A 203 16.55 -6.14 -18.54
C TRP A 203 17.28 -6.52 -17.25
N LYS A 204 18.40 -7.22 -17.40
CA LYS A 204 19.27 -7.55 -16.26
C LYS A 204 19.74 -6.32 -15.52
N SER A 205 20.23 -5.32 -16.25
CA SER A 205 20.73 -4.07 -15.66
C SER A 205 19.59 -3.29 -14.96
N GLY A 206 18.40 -3.25 -15.55
CA GLY A 206 17.22 -2.62 -14.95
C GLY A 206 16.85 -3.25 -13.61
N LEU A 207 16.71 -4.57 -13.56
CA LEU A 207 16.38 -5.29 -12.31
C LEU A 207 17.49 -5.16 -11.26
N GLN A 208 18.77 -5.18 -11.65
CA GLN A 208 19.88 -4.92 -10.74
C GLN A 208 19.84 -3.48 -10.20
N MET A 209 19.40 -2.52 -11.01
CA MET A 209 19.24 -1.15 -10.56
C MET A 209 18.07 -1.02 -9.57
N GLU A 210 16.96 -1.71 -9.80
CA GLU A 210 15.86 -1.77 -8.84
C GLU A 210 16.31 -2.32 -7.47
N GLU A 211 17.10 -3.39 -7.44
CA GLU A 211 17.67 -3.90 -6.19
C GLU A 211 18.57 -2.86 -5.50
N LYS A 212 19.40 -2.13 -6.27
CA LYS A 212 20.25 -1.05 -5.74
C LYS A 212 19.41 0.10 -5.17
N LEU A 213 18.32 0.48 -5.84
CA LEU A 213 17.42 1.53 -5.38
C LEU A 213 16.76 1.17 -4.05
N HIS A 214 16.27 -0.05 -3.92
CA HIS A 214 15.71 -0.53 -2.66
C HIS A 214 16.76 -0.61 -1.54
N ALA A 215 17.98 -1.04 -1.84
CA ALA A 215 19.08 -1.06 -0.87
C ALA A 215 19.47 0.37 -0.45
N GLU A 216 19.54 1.30 -1.39
CA GLU A 216 19.84 2.71 -1.12
C GLU A 216 18.74 3.39 -0.30
N LEU A 217 17.46 3.10 -0.58
CA LEU A 217 16.36 3.54 0.27
C LEU A 217 16.57 3.15 1.73
N LEU A 218 16.85 1.87 1.99
CA LEU A 218 17.07 1.36 3.34
C LEU A 218 18.30 1.98 4.02
N ARG A 219 19.31 2.35 3.25
CA ARG A 219 20.51 3.03 3.75
C ARG A 219 20.28 4.50 4.11
N PHE A 220 19.50 5.19 3.26
CA PHE A 220 19.32 6.64 3.34
C PHE A 220 18.16 7.05 4.25
N ALA A 221 17.04 6.30 4.21
CA ALA A 221 15.82 6.68 4.87
C ALA A 221 15.91 6.54 6.39
N THR A 222 15.48 7.60 7.08
CA THR A 222 15.28 7.64 8.53
C THR A 222 13.91 8.23 8.83
N LYS A 223 13.43 8.16 10.05
CA LYS A 223 12.18 8.81 10.46
C LYS A 223 12.18 10.32 10.20
N GLU A 224 13.35 10.96 10.27
CA GLU A 224 13.53 12.40 10.05
C GLU A 224 13.69 12.79 8.56
N THR A 225 13.85 11.83 7.67
CA THR A 225 13.95 12.08 6.22
C THR A 225 12.60 12.55 5.71
N THR A 226 12.55 13.70 5.02
CA THR A 226 11.34 14.17 4.35
C THR A 226 11.15 13.48 3.00
N PHE A 227 9.92 13.43 2.52
CA PHE A 227 9.60 12.91 1.19
C PHE A 227 10.35 13.70 0.10
N GLU A 228 10.50 15.03 0.24
CA GLU A 228 11.29 15.84 -0.69
C GLU A 228 12.78 15.45 -0.69
N ARG A 229 13.38 15.22 0.48
CA ARG A 229 14.79 14.77 0.55
C ARG A 229 14.97 13.40 -0.08
N LEU A 230 14.02 12.49 0.14
CA LEU A 230 14.02 11.18 -0.50
C LEU A 230 13.87 11.31 -2.01
N TYR A 231 12.95 12.16 -2.49
CA TYR A 231 12.77 12.45 -3.91
C TYR A 231 14.07 12.90 -4.59
N TYR A 232 14.75 13.90 -4.06
CA TYR A 232 15.97 14.40 -4.67
C TYR A 232 17.09 13.36 -4.64
N HIS A 233 17.31 12.73 -3.50
CA HIS A 233 18.37 11.74 -3.33
C HIS A 233 18.21 10.57 -4.29
N MET A 234 17.01 10.00 -4.38
CA MET A 234 16.77 8.84 -5.22
C MET A 234 16.79 9.17 -6.72
N ASN A 235 16.24 10.31 -7.12
CA ASN A 235 16.32 10.73 -8.53
C ASN A 235 17.76 11.05 -8.96
N GLU A 236 18.57 11.66 -8.09
CA GLU A 236 20.00 11.87 -8.35
C GLU A 236 20.72 10.51 -8.49
N PHE A 237 20.46 9.59 -7.58
CA PHE A 237 21.03 8.23 -7.61
C PHE A 237 20.64 7.46 -8.89
N ILE A 238 19.40 7.59 -9.38
CA ILE A 238 18.94 7.03 -10.68
C ILE A 238 19.82 7.58 -11.82
N VAL A 239 19.96 8.90 -11.90
CA VAL A 239 20.72 9.56 -12.98
C VAL A 239 22.21 9.23 -12.91
N GLU A 240 22.81 9.21 -11.72
CA GLU A 240 24.23 8.86 -11.53
C GLU A 240 24.55 7.41 -11.96
N ASN A 241 23.56 6.51 -11.91
CA ASN A 241 23.70 5.14 -12.40
C ASN A 241 23.32 4.97 -13.89
N GLY A 242 23.05 6.06 -14.61
CA GLY A 242 22.81 6.05 -16.06
C GLY A 242 21.36 5.73 -16.46
N PHE A 243 20.41 5.84 -15.53
CA PHE A 243 18.99 5.63 -15.79
C PHE A 243 18.21 6.96 -15.75
N VAL A 244 16.96 6.90 -16.18
CA VAL A 244 15.98 7.98 -16.05
C VAL A 244 14.75 7.46 -15.30
N ASN A 245 14.13 8.33 -14.53
CA ASN A 245 12.82 8.05 -13.91
C ASN A 245 11.72 8.38 -14.92
N LEU A 246 10.87 7.43 -15.21
CA LEU A 246 9.79 7.50 -16.20
C LEU A 246 8.47 8.00 -15.59
N ASP A 247 8.35 8.02 -14.26
CA ASP A 247 7.10 8.42 -13.64
C ASP A 247 6.88 9.93 -13.69
N PHE A 248 5.60 10.29 -13.60
CA PHE A 248 5.16 11.68 -13.71
C PHE A 248 5.90 12.57 -12.71
N MET A 249 6.55 13.61 -13.23
CA MET A 249 7.37 14.55 -12.45
C MET A 249 8.46 13.92 -11.59
N GLY A 250 8.92 12.72 -11.92
CA GLY A 250 9.94 11.99 -11.17
C GLY A 250 9.44 11.45 -9.83
N ASN A 251 8.14 11.23 -9.67
CA ASN A 251 7.55 10.58 -8.49
C ASN A 251 8.19 9.22 -8.23
N LEU A 252 8.18 8.76 -6.99
CA LEU A 252 8.78 7.50 -6.57
C LEU A 252 7.87 6.70 -5.62
N GLY A 253 6.59 7.08 -5.54
CA GLY A 253 5.62 6.43 -4.67
C GLY A 253 4.87 7.38 -3.76
N HIS A 254 4.10 6.86 -2.83
CA HIS A 254 3.20 7.64 -1.98
C HIS A 254 2.89 6.96 -0.63
N SER A 255 2.31 7.71 0.30
CA SER A 255 1.82 7.14 1.57
C SER A 255 0.62 6.22 1.36
N ILE A 256 0.50 5.20 2.21
CA ILE A 256 -0.70 4.36 2.32
C ILE A 256 -1.51 4.85 3.51
N VAL A 257 -2.68 5.42 3.24
CA VAL A 257 -3.56 6.06 4.21
C VAL A 257 -5.00 5.59 4.03
N LYS A 258 -5.85 5.77 5.06
CA LYS A 258 -7.26 5.31 5.00
C LYS A 258 -8.07 6.07 3.96
N THR A 259 -7.94 7.39 3.93
CA THR A 259 -8.60 8.26 2.95
C THR A 259 -7.68 8.43 1.75
N LYS A 260 -7.97 7.79 0.64
CA LYS A 260 -7.13 7.80 -0.57
C LYS A 260 -6.75 9.20 -1.07
N GLY A 261 -7.63 10.19 -0.84
CA GLY A 261 -7.40 11.58 -1.21
C GLY A 261 -6.33 12.30 -0.37
N ASP A 262 -6.02 11.76 0.80
CA ASP A 262 -5.04 12.36 1.75
C ASP A 262 -3.63 11.80 1.55
N ARG A 263 -3.40 11.06 0.46
CA ARG A 263 -2.07 10.54 0.13
C ARG A 263 -1.10 11.68 -0.08
N VAL A 264 0.07 11.51 0.45
CA VAL A 264 1.23 12.36 0.17
C VAL A 264 2.24 11.58 -0.67
N TYR A 265 2.91 12.25 -1.59
CA TYR A 265 3.75 11.65 -2.61
C TYR A 265 5.23 11.90 -2.34
N ILE A 266 6.09 10.98 -2.80
CA ILE A 266 7.54 11.19 -2.83
C ILE A 266 7.82 12.13 -4.01
N GLU A 267 7.74 13.42 -3.75
CA GLU A 267 7.82 14.46 -4.77
C GLU A 267 8.48 15.74 -4.26
N LYS A 268 8.83 16.62 -5.17
CA LYS A 268 9.39 17.94 -4.87
C LYS A 268 8.40 18.77 -4.04
N GLY A 269 8.90 19.41 -2.98
CA GLY A 269 8.13 20.31 -2.12
C GLY A 269 7.40 19.62 -0.97
N ASN A 270 7.41 18.29 -0.91
CA ASN A 270 6.74 17.57 0.18
C ASN A 270 7.65 17.44 1.41
N MET A 271 7.38 18.26 2.42
CA MET A 271 8.14 18.31 3.67
C MET A 271 7.69 17.31 4.75
N THR A 272 6.67 16.49 4.47
CA THR A 272 6.24 15.42 5.38
C THR A 272 7.40 14.47 5.66
N LYS A 273 7.62 14.12 6.92
CA LYS A 273 8.68 13.16 7.29
C LYS A 273 8.19 11.72 7.08
N LEU A 274 9.11 10.82 6.78
CA LEU A 274 8.78 9.38 6.69
C LEU A 274 8.25 8.84 8.03
N GLY A 275 8.70 9.41 9.16
CA GLY A 275 8.21 9.04 10.49
C GLY A 275 6.78 9.48 10.79
N ASP A 276 6.22 10.41 10.03
CA ASP A 276 4.86 10.93 10.22
C ASP A 276 3.82 10.08 9.45
N VAL A 277 4.26 9.15 8.61
CA VAL A 277 3.38 8.22 7.89
C VAL A 277 3.59 6.80 8.38
N LYS A 278 2.49 6.03 8.46
CA LYS A 278 2.54 4.65 8.94
C LYS A 278 3.15 3.70 7.91
N TYR A 279 2.76 3.86 6.67
CA TYR A 279 3.23 3.10 5.52
C TYR A 279 3.37 4.00 4.30
N PHE A 280 4.32 3.68 3.46
CA PHE A 280 4.46 4.28 2.14
C PHE A 280 4.98 3.26 1.14
N THR A 281 4.72 3.49 -0.12
CA THR A 281 5.27 2.73 -1.24
C THR A 281 6.57 3.38 -1.70
N PHE A 282 7.45 2.58 -2.28
CA PHE A 282 8.60 3.04 -3.05
C PHE A 282 8.62 2.28 -4.36
N GLU A 283 8.30 2.98 -5.44
CA GLU A 283 7.92 2.42 -6.74
C GLU A 283 8.74 3.09 -7.85
N PRO A 284 10.07 2.94 -7.87
CA PRO A 284 10.86 3.51 -8.95
C PRO A 284 10.44 2.89 -10.28
N HIS A 285 10.17 3.72 -11.27
CA HIS A 285 9.87 3.34 -12.63
C HIS A 285 10.97 3.87 -13.53
N ILE A 286 11.89 3.01 -13.93
CA ILE A 286 13.16 3.43 -14.54
C ILE A 286 13.42 2.75 -15.88
N ALA A 287 14.17 3.43 -16.73
CA ALA A 287 14.71 2.88 -17.97
C ALA A 287 16.06 3.53 -18.30
N PHE A 288 16.77 2.97 -19.25
CA PHE A 288 17.87 3.72 -19.89
C PHE A 288 17.32 4.88 -20.73
N PRO A 289 18.06 6.00 -20.91
CA PRO A 289 17.56 7.21 -21.56
C PRO A 289 16.93 7.03 -22.95
N ASP A 290 17.40 6.06 -23.72
CA ASP A 290 16.91 5.77 -25.08
C ASP A 290 16.26 4.37 -25.17
N SER A 291 15.90 3.80 -24.04
CA SER A 291 15.28 2.46 -23.98
C SER A 291 13.88 2.47 -24.56
N LYS A 292 13.47 1.28 -25.02
CA LYS A 292 12.08 0.97 -25.36
C LYS A 292 11.40 0.06 -24.32
N TYR A 293 12.12 -0.25 -23.25
CA TYR A 293 11.68 -1.20 -22.22
C TYR A 293 11.93 -0.63 -20.83
#